data_2269a09751c343d481ccc020b3cde440
#
_entry.id   2269a09751c343d481ccc020b3cde440
#
_cell.length_a   1.000
_cell.length_b   1.000
_cell.length_c   1.000
_cell.angle_alpha   90.00
_cell.angle_beta   90.00
_cell.angle_gamma   90.00
#
_symmetry.space_group_name_H-M   'P 1'
#
loop_
_entity.id
_entity.type
_entity.pdbx_description
1 polymer ?
#
loop_
_entity_poly.entity_id
_entity_poly.type
_entity_poly.pdbx_seq_one_letter_code
_entity_poly.pdbx_strand_id
1 'polypeptide(L)'
;MEKFEVGKIYSYKKGSGCGYDECISYNYYLITRKTEKSIWWKKISVSVEVYGKAVNEKADFKKFEKAVEKRSKIGIYEDEEYFIDTPEFGSQNYIFFKYTKEVK
;
A
#
# COMPACT_ATOMS: atom_id res chain seq x y z
N MET A 1 -7.58 12.53 14.60
CA MET A 1 -7.45 12.22 13.17
C MET A 1 -6.39 11.16 12.95
N GLU A 2 -6.73 10.12 12.19
CA GLU A 2 -5.80 9.04 11.88
C GLU A 2 -4.88 9.43 10.74
N LYS A 3 -3.58 9.33 10.96
CA LYS A 3 -2.55 9.83 10.04
C LYS A 3 -1.47 8.79 9.76
N PHE A 4 -0.94 8.84 8.54
CA PHE A 4 0.27 8.10 8.20
C PHE A 4 1.47 8.73 8.88
N GLU A 5 2.43 7.91 9.31
CA GLU A 5 3.64 8.37 9.98
C GLU A 5 4.89 8.00 9.20
N VAL A 6 5.87 8.91 9.17
CA VAL A 6 7.16 8.71 8.50
C VAL A 6 7.92 7.56 9.16
N GLY A 7 8.56 6.73 8.34
CA GLY A 7 9.34 5.58 8.78
C GLY A 7 8.54 4.32 9.00
N LYS A 8 7.23 4.39 8.90
CA LYS A 8 6.35 3.22 9.07
C LYS A 8 5.96 2.62 7.73
N ILE A 9 5.68 1.32 7.76
CA ILE A 9 5.22 0.54 6.60
C ILE A 9 3.76 0.18 6.81
N TYR A 10 2.94 0.47 5.81
CA TYR A 10 1.50 0.17 5.83
C TYR A 10 1.17 -0.84 4.75
N SER A 11 0.44 -1.89 5.11
CA SER A 11 -0.02 -2.88 4.16
C SER A 11 -1.46 -2.57 3.72
N TYR A 12 -1.71 -2.72 2.43
CA TYR A 12 -3.01 -2.56 1.83
C TYR A 12 -3.35 -3.82 1.04
N LYS A 13 -4.47 -4.44 1.37
CA LYS A 13 -4.92 -5.66 0.70
C LYS A 13 -5.81 -5.30 -0.48
N LYS A 14 -5.37 -5.68 -1.67
CA LYS A 14 -6.17 -5.54 -2.88
C LYS A 14 -6.65 -6.93 -3.33
N GLY A 15 -7.94 -7.22 -3.17
CA GLY A 15 -8.53 -8.44 -3.69
C GLY A 15 -8.77 -8.32 -5.19
N SER A 16 -8.31 -9.30 -5.98
CA SER A 16 -8.71 -9.44 -7.36
C SER A 16 -9.16 -10.88 -7.58
N GLY A 17 -10.40 -11.06 -8.04
CA GLY A 17 -10.88 -12.36 -8.44
C GLY A 17 -10.34 -12.68 -9.83
N CYS A 18 -9.56 -13.76 -9.95
CA CYS A 18 -9.08 -14.28 -11.22
C CYS A 18 -9.73 -15.65 -11.48
N GLY A 19 -10.95 -15.67 -12.01
CA GLY A 19 -11.62 -16.92 -12.35
C GLY A 19 -11.84 -17.85 -11.15
N TYR A 20 -11.31 -19.07 -11.22
CA TYR A 20 -11.47 -20.06 -10.14
C TYR A 20 -10.49 -19.88 -8.99
N ASP A 21 -9.51 -18.99 -9.13
CA ASP A 21 -8.45 -18.78 -8.15
C ASP A 21 -8.59 -17.39 -7.54
N GLU A 22 -8.51 -17.31 -6.21
CA GLU A 22 -8.43 -16.03 -5.53
C GLU A 22 -6.99 -15.54 -5.56
N CYS A 23 -6.74 -14.51 -6.37
CA CYS A 23 -5.48 -13.80 -6.34
C CYS A 23 -5.59 -12.65 -5.34
N ILE A 24 -4.83 -12.71 -4.27
CA ILE A 24 -4.77 -11.64 -3.29
C ILE A 24 -3.44 -10.90 -3.50
N SER A 25 -3.53 -9.61 -3.77
CA SER A 25 -2.35 -8.75 -3.87
C SER A 25 -2.25 -7.89 -2.63
N TYR A 26 -1.06 -7.82 -2.06
CA TYR A 26 -0.74 -6.92 -0.97
C TYR A 26 0.23 -5.86 -1.47
N ASN A 27 -0.11 -4.61 -1.24
CA ASN A 27 0.80 -3.50 -1.47
C ASN A 27 1.32 -3.01 -0.14
N TYR A 28 2.63 -2.83 -0.04
CA TYR A 28 3.28 -2.30 1.14
C TYR A 28 3.84 -0.93 0.81
N TYR A 29 3.50 0.05 1.63
CA TYR A 29 3.92 1.43 1.45
C TYR A 29 4.81 1.86 2.61
N LEU A 30 6.05 2.19 2.30
CA LEU A 30 6.97 2.80 3.27
C LEU A 30 6.87 4.32 3.13
N ILE A 31 6.48 4.98 4.18
CA ILE A 31 6.38 6.43 4.21
C ILE A 31 7.75 7.00 4.49
N THR A 32 8.35 7.64 3.48
CA THR A 32 9.72 8.14 3.57
C THR A 32 9.79 9.59 4.01
N ARG A 33 8.78 10.37 3.67
CA ARG A 33 8.73 11.79 3.99
C ARG A 33 7.29 12.25 4.03
N LYS A 34 7.02 13.29 4.80
CA LYS A 34 5.68 13.85 4.89
C LYS A 34 5.74 15.33 5.25
N THR A 35 4.88 16.11 4.60
CA THR A 35 4.58 17.49 4.98
C THR A 35 3.09 17.59 5.28
N GLU A 36 2.61 18.77 5.61
CA GLU A 36 1.20 19.00 5.91
C GLU A 36 0.27 18.63 4.74
N LYS A 37 0.74 18.79 3.49
CA LYS A 37 -0.08 18.62 2.28
C LYS A 37 0.39 17.51 1.36
N SER A 38 1.55 16.93 1.59
CA SER A 38 2.15 15.95 0.71
C SER A 38 2.74 14.77 1.48
N ILE A 39 2.76 13.63 0.84
CA ILE A 39 3.32 12.41 1.38
C ILE A 39 4.21 11.75 0.31
N TRP A 40 5.40 11.31 0.72
CA TRP A 40 6.32 10.54 -0.13
C TRP A 40 6.35 9.11 0.36
N TRP A 41 6.33 8.19 -0.57
CA TRP A 41 6.25 6.78 -0.25
C TRP A 41 6.96 5.93 -1.30
N LYS A 42 7.36 4.74 -0.88
CA LYS A 42 7.87 3.70 -1.74
C LYS A 42 6.94 2.50 -1.65
N LYS A 43 6.69 1.84 -2.76
CA LYS A 43 5.76 0.71 -2.82
C LYS A 43 6.47 -0.56 -3.24
N ILE A 44 6.15 -1.67 -2.57
CA ILE A 44 6.42 -3.02 -3.04
C ILE A 44 5.10 -3.78 -3.11
N SER A 45 4.96 -4.62 -4.12
CA SER A 45 3.75 -5.41 -4.32
C SER A 45 4.08 -6.89 -4.23
N VAL A 46 3.24 -7.63 -3.50
CA VAL A 46 3.35 -9.07 -3.37
C VAL A 46 2.02 -9.67 -3.79
N SER A 47 2.07 -10.54 -4.79
CA SER A 47 0.89 -11.29 -5.24
C SER A 47 0.93 -12.68 -4.65
N VAL A 48 -0.14 -13.08 -3.98
CA VAL A 48 -0.27 -14.40 -3.39
C VAL A 48 -1.41 -15.11 -4.11
N GLU A 49 -1.11 -16.18 -4.81
CA GLU A 49 -2.14 -17.06 -5.37
C GLU A 49 -2.59 -18.03 -4.28
N VAL A 50 -3.88 -18.03 -3.98
CA VAL A 50 -4.46 -18.91 -2.99
C VAL A 50 -5.20 -20.06 -3.70
N TYR A 51 -4.50 -21.17 -3.89
CA TYR A 51 -5.13 -22.42 -4.33
C TYR A 51 -5.60 -23.22 -3.12
N GLY A 52 -6.59 -22.71 -2.38
CA GLY A 52 -7.13 -23.40 -1.21
C GLY A 52 -6.13 -23.66 -0.07
N LYS A 53 -4.91 -23.19 -0.17
CA LYS A 53 -3.89 -23.26 0.89
C LYS A 53 -3.30 -21.87 1.10
N ALA A 54 -3.18 -21.47 2.36
CA ALA A 54 -2.51 -20.23 2.70
C ALA A 54 -1.04 -20.28 2.28
N VAL A 55 -0.66 -19.46 1.32
CA VAL A 55 0.76 -19.28 0.98
C VAL A 55 1.25 -18.10 1.78
N ASN A 56 2.06 -18.38 2.80
CA ASN A 56 2.71 -17.35 3.61
C ASN A 56 3.97 -16.88 2.90
N GLU A 57 3.82 -16.02 1.91
CA GLU A 57 4.97 -15.31 1.37
C GLU A 57 5.24 -14.09 2.25
N LYS A 58 6.40 -14.09 2.89
CA LYS A 58 6.85 -12.91 3.62
C LYS A 58 7.33 -11.86 2.63
N ALA A 59 6.84 -10.65 2.77
CA ALA A 59 7.33 -9.53 1.98
C ALA A 59 8.80 -9.28 2.27
N ASP A 60 9.60 -9.15 1.22
CA ASP A 60 11.02 -8.79 1.35
C ASP A 60 11.15 -7.28 1.36
N PHE A 61 11.25 -6.71 2.56
CA PHE A 61 11.33 -5.26 2.75
C PHE A 61 12.65 -4.65 2.25
N LYS A 62 13.66 -5.47 1.95
CA LYS A 62 14.88 -4.97 1.30
C LYS A 62 14.61 -4.39 -0.07
N LYS A 63 13.51 -4.80 -0.70
CA LYS A 63 13.10 -4.25 -2.00
C LYS A 63 12.78 -2.76 -1.94
N PHE A 64 12.47 -2.21 -0.78
CA PHE A 64 12.25 -0.77 -0.62
C PHE A 64 13.51 0.06 -0.94
N GLU A 65 14.70 -0.49 -0.76
CA GLU A 65 15.95 0.21 -1.06
C GLU A 65 16.06 0.56 -2.54
N LYS A 66 15.52 -0.30 -3.42
CA LYS A 66 15.53 -0.13 -4.87
C LYS A 66 14.24 0.46 -5.42
N ALA A 67 13.23 0.60 -4.60
CA ALA A 67 11.95 1.13 -5.03
C ALA A 67 12.03 2.63 -5.28
N VAL A 68 11.30 3.11 -6.28
CA VAL A 68 11.24 4.53 -6.60
C VAL A 68 10.34 5.24 -5.59
N GLU A 69 10.86 6.34 -5.02
CA GLU A 69 10.06 7.21 -4.16
C GLU A 69 9.07 8.00 -5.01
N LYS A 70 7.81 7.95 -4.62
CA LYS A 70 6.73 8.70 -5.27
C LYS A 70 6.12 9.70 -4.31
N ARG A 71 5.53 10.73 -4.85
CA ARG A 71 4.86 11.79 -4.10
C ARG A 71 3.38 11.83 -4.44
N SER A 72 2.55 12.01 -3.43
CA SER A 72 1.11 12.22 -3.57
C SER A 72 0.66 13.35 -2.66
N LYS A 73 -0.45 13.99 -3.04
CA LYS A 73 -1.12 14.93 -2.13
C LYS A 73 -1.87 14.15 -1.06
N ILE A 74 -1.88 14.69 0.15
CA ILE A 74 -2.67 14.14 1.23
C ILE A 74 -4.09 14.67 1.10
N GLY A 75 -5.07 13.75 1.07
CA GLY A 75 -6.47 14.09 1.19
C GLY A 75 -6.98 13.73 2.58
N ILE A 76 -8.08 14.35 2.98
CA ILE A 76 -8.76 14.06 4.24
C ILE A 76 -10.22 13.77 3.94
N TYR A 77 -10.69 12.62 4.42
CA TYR A 77 -12.07 12.20 4.27
C TYR A 77 -12.54 11.51 5.55
N GLU A 78 -13.64 11.97 6.11
CA GLU A 78 -14.19 11.43 7.36
C GLU A 78 -13.17 11.30 8.50
N ASP A 79 -12.38 12.37 8.70
CA ASP A 79 -11.38 12.48 9.76
C ASP A 79 -10.21 11.49 9.65
N GLU A 80 -9.91 11.02 8.44
CA GLU A 80 -8.74 10.20 8.17
C GLU A 80 -7.98 10.68 6.96
N GLU A 81 -6.68 10.43 6.93
CA GLU A 81 -5.84 10.72 5.77
C GLU A 81 -5.96 9.66 4.71
N TYR A 82 -5.81 10.07 3.46
CA TYR A 82 -5.62 9.16 2.33
C TYR A 82 -4.64 9.77 1.33
N PHE A 83 -4.06 8.94 0.49
CA PHE A 83 -3.30 9.37 -0.67
C PHE A 83 -3.67 8.50 -1.88
N ILE A 84 -3.34 9.00 -3.07
CA ILE A 84 -3.65 8.30 -4.31
C ILE A 84 -2.38 7.69 -4.87
N ASP A 85 -2.40 6.37 -5.05
CA ASP A 85 -1.38 5.64 -5.79
C ASP A 85 -1.86 5.54 -7.24
N THR A 86 -1.21 6.27 -8.14
CA THR A 86 -1.50 6.23 -9.56
C THR A 86 -0.45 5.38 -10.24
N PRO A 87 -0.73 4.11 -10.53
CA PRO A 87 0.21 3.27 -11.26
C PRO A 87 0.34 3.75 -12.70
N GLU A 88 1.46 3.40 -13.34
CA GLU A 88 1.73 3.74 -14.73
C GLU A 88 0.66 3.18 -15.67
N PHE A 89 0.11 2.03 -15.32
CA PHE A 89 -1.00 1.38 -16.02
C PHE A 89 -2.08 1.00 -15.03
N GLY A 90 -3.31 1.37 -15.32
CA GLY A 90 -4.47 0.99 -14.54
C GLY A 90 -5.14 2.14 -13.80
N SER A 91 -6.11 1.77 -12.96
CA SER A 91 -6.92 2.71 -12.20
C SER A 91 -6.16 3.29 -11.01
N GLN A 92 -6.51 4.52 -10.65
CA GLN A 92 -6.02 5.13 -9.41
C GLN A 92 -6.51 4.34 -8.21
N ASN A 93 -5.62 4.12 -7.24
CA ASN A 93 -5.96 3.48 -5.98
C ASN A 93 -5.95 4.53 -4.87
N TYR A 94 -7.07 4.65 -4.19
CA TYR A 94 -7.20 5.53 -3.02
C TYR A 94 -6.79 4.74 -1.77
N ILE A 95 -5.70 5.15 -1.16
CA ILE A 95 -5.15 4.46 0.01
C ILE A 95 -5.61 5.20 1.27
N PHE A 96 -6.72 4.73 1.84
CA PHE A 96 -7.26 5.27 3.08
C PHE A 96 -6.60 4.62 4.28
N PHE A 97 -6.26 5.41 5.27
CA PHE A 97 -5.60 4.92 6.48
C PHE A 97 -6.34 3.74 7.13
N LYS A 98 -7.66 3.81 7.24
CA LYS A 98 -8.47 2.75 7.87
C LYS A 98 -8.41 1.39 7.18
N TYR A 99 -8.09 1.37 5.89
CA TYR A 99 -7.94 0.12 5.12
C TYR A 99 -6.52 -0.40 5.08
N THR A 100 -5.60 0.29 5.73
CA THR A 100 -4.22 -0.14 5.85
C THR A 100 -3.96 -0.75 7.22
N LYS A 101 -2.92 -1.58 7.31
CA LYS A 101 -2.42 -2.09 8.58
C LYS A 101 -0.94 -1.74 8.69
N GLU A 102 -0.56 -1.23 9.85
CA GLU A 102 0.84 -0.99 10.14
C GLU A 102 1.57 -2.31 10.26
N VAL A 103 2.67 -2.44 9.54
CA VAL A 103 3.53 -3.64 9.58
C VAL A 103 4.62 -3.39 10.62
N LYS A 104 4.63 -4.24 11.63
CA LYS A 104 5.62 -4.18 12.73
C LYS A 104 6.74 -5.17 12.52
#